data_cc04a8baae6e3ae0fa9687006f8ac793
#
_entry.id   cc04a8baae6e3ae0fa9687006f8ac793
#
_cell.length_a   1.000
_cell.length_b   1.000
_cell.length_c   1.000
_cell.angle_alpha   90.00
_cell.angle_beta   90.00
_cell.angle_gamma   90.00
#
_symmetry.space_group_name_H-M   'P 1'
#
loop_
_entity.id
_entity.type
_entity.pdbx_description
1 polymer ?
#
loop_
_entity_poly.entity_id
_entity_poly.type
_entity_poly.pdbx_seq_one_letter_code
_entity_poly.pdbx_strand_id
1 'polypeptide(L)'
;MNSDAASNMTPRRRLVIFEGIMGSGKSTSTRWLGKRLAEHGITASIQIERQYPHPLRATDFAADWFKPWLDMTAADLANRRLTLWTTFVESAKLSQTVHVIDGQLFHGDLTNMFLMNMPPHDIAQNVHALADIIRPLRPLLVYYYQSDVDRAIRLTAAERGDDLGVRYQVDWKLKYAYAVERGLEGLDGLSSLYCDYRILTDGLFADLSI
;
A
#
# COMPACT_ATOMS: atom_id res chain seq x y z
N MET A 1 40.70 31.58 9.98
CA MET A 1 39.41 31.59 10.69
C MET A 1 38.31 31.38 9.64
N ASN A 2 38.01 30.17 9.32
CA ASN A 2 36.82 29.82 8.51
C ASN A 2 35.89 29.04 9.41
N SER A 3 34.93 29.74 9.99
CA SER A 3 33.90 29.20 10.83
C SER A 3 32.87 28.50 9.96
N ASP A 4 32.69 27.25 10.26
CA ASP A 4 31.55 26.39 10.09
C ASP A 4 30.27 27.06 9.63
N ALA A 5 30.03 27.05 8.34
CA ALA A 5 28.66 27.03 7.81
C ALA A 5 28.16 25.57 7.89
N ALA A 6 27.90 25.09 9.10
CA ALA A 6 27.03 23.93 9.29
C ALA A 6 25.68 24.33 8.70
N SER A 7 25.45 23.98 7.44
CA SER A 7 24.20 24.21 6.75
C SER A 7 23.10 23.55 7.58
N ASN A 8 22.20 24.34 8.09
CA ASN A 8 21.00 23.92 8.77
C ASN A 8 20.04 23.27 7.76
N MET A 9 20.52 22.15 7.15
CA MET A 9 19.72 21.36 6.21
C MET A 9 18.65 20.67 7.00
N THR A 10 17.42 21.16 6.90
CA THR A 10 16.25 20.43 7.37
C THR A 10 16.38 18.99 6.86
N PRO A 11 16.34 17.98 7.74
CA PRO A 11 16.52 16.60 7.32
C PRO A 11 15.52 16.25 6.23
N ARG A 12 16.01 15.77 5.08
CA ARG A 12 15.17 15.43 3.92
C ARG A 12 14.18 14.32 4.23
N ARG A 13 12.98 14.40 3.68
CA ARG A 13 12.05 13.27 3.60
C ARG A 13 12.67 12.22 2.68
N ARG A 14 12.71 10.95 3.12
CA ARG A 14 13.33 9.87 2.36
C ARG A 14 12.35 8.76 1.97
N LEU A 15 11.10 8.90 2.34
CA LEU A 15 10.04 7.95 2.00
C LEU A 15 8.81 8.72 1.55
N VAL A 16 8.31 8.42 0.36
CA VAL A 16 7.03 8.92 -0.16
C VAL A 16 6.17 7.72 -0.51
N ILE A 17 4.95 7.67 0.02
CA ILE A 17 4.02 6.58 -0.20
C ILE A 17 2.74 7.16 -0.82
N PHE A 18 2.34 6.62 -1.97
CA PHE A 18 1.09 6.96 -2.61
C PHE A 18 0.05 5.89 -2.29
N GLU A 19 -1.05 6.25 -1.66
CA GLU A 19 -2.11 5.36 -1.22
C GLU A 19 -3.49 5.74 -1.75
N GLY A 20 -4.41 4.80 -1.69
CA GLY A 20 -5.78 4.93 -2.15
C GLY A 20 -6.28 3.66 -2.80
N ILE A 21 -7.56 3.60 -3.14
CA ILE A 21 -8.18 2.42 -3.75
C ILE A 21 -7.66 2.14 -5.17
N MET A 22 -8.05 1.01 -5.74
CA MET A 22 -7.77 0.64 -7.12
C MET A 22 -8.19 1.77 -8.09
N GLY A 23 -7.33 2.08 -9.07
CA GLY A 23 -7.62 3.12 -10.08
C GLY A 23 -7.42 4.57 -9.62
N SER A 24 -6.98 4.82 -8.39
CA SER A 24 -6.83 6.19 -7.84
C SER A 24 -5.64 7.00 -8.41
N GLY A 25 -4.79 6.42 -9.24
CA GLY A 25 -3.65 7.13 -9.85
C GLY A 25 -2.31 6.95 -9.13
N LYS A 26 -2.21 6.11 -8.10
CA LYS A 26 -0.97 5.83 -7.33
C LYS A 26 0.23 5.57 -8.24
N SER A 27 0.13 4.56 -9.10
CA SER A 27 1.24 4.14 -9.97
C SER A 27 1.67 5.24 -10.95
N THR A 28 0.73 6.04 -11.44
CA THR A 28 1.01 7.20 -12.30
C THR A 28 1.84 8.24 -11.55
N SER A 29 1.41 8.58 -10.34
CA SER A 29 2.10 9.56 -9.49
C SER A 29 3.47 9.07 -9.01
N THR A 30 3.58 7.79 -8.69
CA THR A 30 4.85 7.16 -8.31
C THR A 30 5.88 7.27 -9.45
N ARG A 31 5.50 6.93 -10.68
CA ARG A 31 6.38 7.06 -11.85
C ARG A 31 6.71 8.52 -12.18
N TRP A 32 5.71 9.39 -12.12
CA TRP A 32 5.89 10.82 -12.36
C TRP A 32 6.88 11.44 -11.36
N LEU A 33 6.71 11.16 -10.06
CA LEU A 33 7.62 11.69 -9.03
C LEU A 33 9.03 11.12 -9.22
N GLY A 34 9.17 9.83 -9.52
CA GLY A 34 10.48 9.22 -9.80
C GLY A 34 11.22 9.93 -10.95
N LYS A 35 10.52 10.23 -12.04
CA LYS A 35 11.06 10.99 -13.17
C LYS A 35 11.50 12.40 -12.73
N ARG A 36 10.66 13.12 -11.98
CA ARG A 36 10.95 14.48 -11.50
C ARG A 36 12.16 14.51 -10.56
N LEU A 37 12.28 13.54 -9.66
CA LEU A 37 13.46 13.44 -8.78
C LEU A 37 14.75 13.24 -9.60
N ALA A 38 14.73 12.36 -10.59
CA ALA A 38 15.87 12.13 -11.48
C ALA A 38 16.25 13.38 -12.27
N GLU A 39 15.28 14.13 -12.82
CA GLU A 39 15.52 15.41 -13.51
C GLU A 39 16.19 16.46 -12.62
N HIS A 40 16.01 16.37 -11.30
CA HIS A 40 16.65 17.26 -10.31
C HIS A 40 17.91 16.64 -9.69
N GLY A 41 18.46 15.57 -10.25
CA GLY A 41 19.68 14.93 -9.76
C GLY A 41 19.52 14.24 -8.39
N ILE A 42 18.29 13.93 -7.99
CA ILE A 42 17.99 13.26 -6.72
C ILE A 42 17.91 11.75 -6.96
N THR A 43 18.78 10.99 -6.29
CA THR A 43 18.74 9.52 -6.33
C THR A 43 17.45 9.02 -5.71
N ALA A 44 16.65 8.27 -6.48
CA ALA A 44 15.39 7.69 -6.03
C ALA A 44 15.31 6.20 -6.37
N SER A 45 14.67 5.45 -5.48
CA SER A 45 14.28 4.05 -5.68
C SER A 45 12.76 3.98 -5.79
N ILE A 46 12.26 3.44 -6.89
CA ILE A 46 10.84 3.41 -7.21
C ILE A 46 10.32 1.99 -7.05
N GLN A 47 9.34 1.80 -6.17
CA GLN A 47 8.69 0.52 -5.90
C GLN A 47 7.27 0.56 -6.47
N ILE A 48 7.01 -0.22 -7.51
CA ILE A 48 5.68 -0.29 -8.15
C ILE A 48 4.92 -1.49 -7.61
N GLU A 49 3.64 -1.34 -7.30
CA GLU A 49 2.77 -2.37 -6.72
C GLU A 49 2.90 -3.75 -7.41
N ARG A 50 3.04 -3.77 -8.73
CA ARG A 50 3.12 -5.02 -9.51
C ARG A 50 4.54 -5.54 -9.73
N GLN A 51 5.53 -4.93 -9.11
CA GLN A 51 6.91 -5.42 -9.16
C GLN A 51 6.98 -6.83 -8.53
N TYR A 52 7.77 -7.72 -9.14
CA TYR A 52 8.07 -9.04 -8.57
C TYR A 52 9.56 -9.38 -8.72
N PRO A 53 10.25 -9.83 -7.68
CA PRO A 53 9.78 -9.82 -6.29
C PRO A 53 9.60 -8.39 -5.76
N HIS A 54 8.67 -8.21 -4.80
CA HIS A 54 8.45 -6.91 -4.18
C HIS A 54 9.07 -6.88 -2.78
N PRO A 55 9.94 -5.91 -2.45
CA PRO A 55 10.69 -5.93 -1.19
C PRO A 55 9.83 -5.82 0.07
N LEU A 56 8.59 -5.33 -0.08
CA LEU A 56 7.68 -5.03 1.03
C LEU A 56 6.40 -5.87 1.02
N ARG A 57 6.24 -6.81 0.08
CA ARG A 57 5.02 -7.59 -0.06
C ARG A 57 5.18 -8.96 0.59
N ALA A 58 4.47 -9.18 1.70
CA ALA A 58 4.55 -10.41 2.45
C ALA A 58 3.94 -11.62 1.73
N THR A 59 2.98 -11.39 0.84
CA THR A 59 2.35 -12.46 0.04
C THR A 59 3.27 -13.07 -1.01
N ASP A 60 4.40 -12.44 -1.36
CA ASP A 60 5.40 -13.05 -2.26
C ASP A 60 6.03 -14.33 -1.69
N PHE A 61 5.83 -14.62 -0.41
CA PHE A 61 6.27 -15.85 0.24
C PHE A 61 5.20 -16.95 0.26
N ALA A 62 3.99 -16.68 -0.23
CA ALA A 62 2.96 -17.69 -0.41
C ALA A 62 3.20 -18.49 -1.70
N ALA A 63 2.80 -19.75 -1.72
CA ALA A 63 2.87 -20.58 -2.92
C ALA A 63 2.02 -20.01 -4.07
N ASP A 64 0.87 -19.42 -3.71
CA ASP A 64 0.05 -18.61 -4.61
C ASP A 64 -0.20 -17.25 -3.93
N TRP A 65 0.46 -16.20 -4.38
CA TRP A 65 0.36 -14.86 -3.79
C TRP A 65 -1.04 -14.24 -3.90
N PHE A 66 -1.90 -14.80 -4.78
CA PHE A 66 -3.31 -14.44 -4.87
C PHE A 66 -4.20 -15.19 -3.89
N LYS A 67 -3.69 -16.25 -3.28
CA LYS A 67 -4.41 -17.07 -2.31
C LYS A 67 -3.59 -17.28 -1.03
N PRO A 68 -3.05 -16.21 -0.43
CA PRO A 68 -2.20 -16.34 0.74
C PRO A 68 -2.88 -17.04 1.92
N TRP A 69 -4.22 -17.03 2.00
CA TRP A 69 -4.99 -17.72 3.04
C TRP A 69 -4.87 -19.23 3.01
N LEU A 70 -4.32 -19.82 1.95
CA LEU A 70 -4.02 -21.25 1.90
C LEU A 70 -2.76 -21.61 2.70
N ASP A 71 -1.83 -20.67 2.85
CA ASP A 71 -0.50 -20.91 3.41
C ASP A 71 -0.27 -20.17 4.72
N MET A 72 -1.02 -19.12 5.02
CA MET A 72 -0.80 -18.28 6.19
C MET A 72 -2.09 -17.68 6.74
N THR A 73 -2.09 -17.40 8.02
CA THR A 73 -3.16 -16.64 8.67
C THR A 73 -2.98 -15.12 8.43
N ALA A 74 -4.05 -14.33 8.68
CA ALA A 74 -3.94 -12.88 8.64
C ALA A 74 -2.91 -12.34 9.66
N ALA A 75 -2.75 -13.00 10.81
CA ALA A 75 -1.74 -12.64 11.81
C ALA A 75 -0.31 -12.93 11.32
N ASP A 76 -0.09 -14.06 10.63
CA ASP A 76 1.21 -14.37 10.03
C ASP A 76 1.58 -13.33 8.97
N LEU A 77 0.61 -12.94 8.14
CA LEU A 77 0.77 -11.90 7.14
C LEU A 77 1.12 -10.55 7.78
N ALA A 78 0.40 -10.16 8.84
CA ALA A 78 0.63 -8.94 9.59
C ALA A 78 2.06 -8.90 10.20
N ASN A 79 2.51 -9.98 10.81
CA ASN A 79 3.85 -10.08 11.41
C ASN A 79 4.95 -10.05 10.35
N ARG A 80 4.78 -10.77 9.24
CA ARG A 80 5.74 -10.80 8.14
C ARG A 80 5.86 -9.42 7.49
N ARG A 81 4.76 -8.73 7.30
CA ARG A 81 4.72 -7.35 6.80
C ARG A 81 5.61 -6.43 7.66
N LEU A 82 5.45 -6.42 8.98
CA LEU A 82 6.26 -5.60 9.89
C LEU A 82 7.76 -5.95 9.80
N THR A 83 8.08 -7.25 9.69
CA THR A 83 9.47 -7.71 9.52
C THR A 83 10.09 -7.18 8.23
N LEU A 84 9.39 -7.25 7.09
CA LEU A 84 9.87 -6.74 5.81
C LEU A 84 10.11 -5.24 5.85
N TRP A 85 9.17 -4.48 6.43
CA TRP A 85 9.32 -3.05 6.57
C TRP A 85 10.46 -2.65 7.51
N THR A 86 10.66 -3.39 8.60
CA THR A 86 11.81 -3.18 9.51
C THR A 86 13.12 -3.37 8.74
N THR A 87 13.27 -4.48 8.02
CA THR A 87 14.46 -4.77 7.21
C THR A 87 14.70 -3.69 6.15
N PHE A 88 13.64 -3.26 5.47
CA PHE A 88 13.70 -2.19 4.48
C PHE A 88 14.18 -0.87 5.09
N VAL A 89 13.61 -0.46 6.22
CA VAL A 89 13.95 0.80 6.89
C VAL A 89 15.41 0.78 7.38
N GLU A 90 15.87 -0.33 7.96
CA GLU A 90 17.27 -0.46 8.38
C GLU A 90 18.24 -0.30 7.20
N SER A 91 17.93 -0.92 6.05
CA SER A 91 18.71 -0.73 4.83
C SER A 91 18.63 0.70 4.30
N ALA A 92 17.43 1.28 4.27
CA ALA A 92 17.21 2.63 3.76
C ALA A 92 17.92 3.71 4.58
N LYS A 93 18.11 3.51 5.88
CA LYS A 93 18.86 4.43 6.76
C LYS A 93 20.30 4.62 6.31
N LEU A 94 20.91 3.62 5.69
CA LEU A 94 22.31 3.62 5.27
C LEU A 94 22.58 4.45 4.01
N SER A 95 21.54 4.96 3.34
CA SER A 95 21.68 5.72 2.10
C SER A 95 20.93 7.06 2.17
N GLN A 96 21.21 7.94 1.20
CA GLN A 96 20.46 9.18 1.00
C GLN A 96 19.37 9.05 -0.09
N THR A 97 19.10 7.83 -0.52
CA THR A 97 18.10 7.52 -1.54
C THR A 97 16.70 7.90 -1.06
N VAL A 98 15.93 8.54 -1.92
CA VAL A 98 14.50 8.77 -1.71
C VAL A 98 13.74 7.54 -2.21
N HIS A 99 12.96 6.91 -1.36
CA HIS A 99 12.13 5.77 -1.73
C HIS A 99 10.71 6.26 -2.04
N VAL A 100 10.21 5.92 -3.22
CA VAL A 100 8.85 6.26 -3.68
C VAL A 100 8.09 4.96 -3.90
N ILE A 101 7.01 4.78 -3.15
CA ILE A 101 6.30 3.50 -3.06
C ILE A 101 4.85 3.67 -3.53
N ASP A 102 4.44 2.78 -4.44
CA ASP A 102 3.09 2.64 -4.95
C ASP A 102 2.32 1.67 -4.06
N GLY A 103 1.54 2.18 -3.14
CA GLY A 103 0.80 1.37 -2.17
C GLY A 103 1.67 0.83 -1.02
N GLN A 104 1.30 -0.30 -0.46
CA GLN A 104 1.97 -1.08 0.59
C GLN A 104 1.74 -0.61 2.05
N LEU A 105 1.24 0.60 2.29
CA LEU A 105 0.80 0.98 3.64
C LEU A 105 -0.66 0.58 3.88
N PHE A 106 -1.56 0.99 2.98
CA PHE A 106 -2.98 0.62 3.00
C PHE A 106 -3.35 -0.38 1.91
N HIS A 107 -2.56 -0.49 0.84
CA HIS A 107 -2.76 -1.45 -0.24
C HIS A 107 -1.85 -2.69 -0.05
N GLY A 108 -1.98 -3.71 -0.91
CA GLY A 108 -1.17 -4.92 -0.79
C GLY A 108 -1.54 -5.78 0.42
N ASP A 109 -0.60 -6.00 1.34
CA ASP A 109 -0.80 -6.92 2.46
C ASP A 109 -1.94 -6.51 3.40
N LEU A 110 -2.17 -5.20 3.63
CA LEU A 110 -3.30 -4.74 4.44
C LEU A 110 -4.63 -5.08 3.79
N THR A 111 -4.74 -4.96 2.46
CA THR A 111 -5.93 -5.41 1.74
C THR A 111 -6.18 -6.90 1.98
N ASN A 112 -5.14 -7.74 1.95
CA ASN A 112 -5.28 -9.17 2.23
C ASN A 112 -5.71 -9.44 3.67
N MET A 113 -5.15 -8.74 4.67
CA MET A 113 -5.59 -8.85 6.07
C MET A 113 -7.08 -8.52 6.22
N PHE A 114 -7.55 -7.45 5.58
CA PHE A 114 -8.96 -7.08 5.55
C PHE A 114 -9.82 -8.16 4.88
N LEU A 115 -9.41 -8.65 3.70
CA LEU A 115 -10.11 -9.70 2.97
C LEU A 115 -10.14 -11.03 3.74
N MET A 116 -9.13 -11.33 4.55
CA MET A 116 -9.08 -12.48 5.46
C MET A 116 -9.87 -12.25 6.76
N ASN A 117 -10.67 -11.18 6.81
CA ASN A 117 -11.56 -10.85 7.92
C ASN A 117 -10.83 -10.57 9.25
N MET A 118 -9.60 -10.03 9.18
CA MET A 118 -8.89 -9.57 10.38
C MET A 118 -9.69 -8.46 11.06
N PRO A 119 -9.85 -8.48 12.39
CA PRO A 119 -10.57 -7.43 13.11
C PRO A 119 -10.01 -6.02 12.80
N PRO A 120 -10.84 -5.01 12.59
CA PRO A 120 -10.38 -3.63 12.31
C PRO A 120 -9.41 -3.08 13.33
N HIS A 121 -9.56 -3.42 14.61
CA HIS A 121 -8.65 -3.04 15.68
C HIS A 121 -7.24 -3.61 15.44
N ASP A 122 -7.11 -4.88 15.07
CA ASP A 122 -5.82 -5.54 14.84
C ASP A 122 -5.15 -4.97 13.59
N ILE A 123 -5.94 -4.65 12.54
CA ILE A 123 -5.47 -3.92 11.36
C ILE A 123 -4.90 -2.55 11.77
N ALA A 124 -5.63 -1.79 12.59
CA ALA A 124 -5.19 -0.48 13.05
C ALA A 124 -3.89 -0.57 13.87
N GLN A 125 -3.78 -1.53 14.79
CA GLN A 125 -2.55 -1.77 15.55
C GLN A 125 -1.36 -2.06 14.63
N ASN A 126 -1.54 -2.89 13.59
CA ASN A 126 -0.50 -3.19 12.62
C ASN A 126 -0.07 -1.95 11.84
N VAL A 127 -1.02 -1.10 11.44
CA VAL A 127 -0.73 0.16 10.72
C VAL A 127 0.03 1.14 11.60
N HIS A 128 -0.34 1.30 12.88
CA HIS A 128 0.37 2.15 13.81
C HIS A 128 1.80 1.64 14.09
N ALA A 129 1.97 0.34 14.29
CA ALA A 129 3.29 -0.27 14.43
C ALA A 129 4.17 -0.02 13.19
N LEU A 130 3.58 -0.11 11.98
CA LEU A 130 4.29 0.21 10.75
C LEU A 130 4.65 1.70 10.66
N ALA A 131 3.75 2.60 11.05
CA ALA A 131 4.01 4.04 11.07
C ALA A 131 5.21 4.38 11.97
N ASP A 132 5.33 3.71 13.13
CA ASP A 132 6.50 3.87 14.00
C ASP A 132 7.79 3.35 13.35
N ILE A 133 7.74 2.20 12.67
CA ILE A 133 8.87 1.62 11.95
C ILE A 133 9.40 2.58 10.88
N ILE A 134 8.52 3.21 10.09
CA ILE A 134 8.93 4.09 8.97
C ILE A 134 9.27 5.52 9.40
N ARG A 135 8.94 5.94 10.61
CA ARG A 135 9.16 7.30 11.13
C ARG A 135 10.60 7.82 10.94
N PRO A 136 11.68 7.01 11.11
CA PRO A 136 13.06 7.48 10.87
C PRO A 136 13.34 7.95 9.45
N LEU A 137 12.57 7.51 8.46
CA LEU A 137 12.68 7.95 7.07
C LEU A 137 11.92 9.25 6.79
N ARG A 138 11.21 9.80 7.79
CA ARG A 138 10.37 11.00 7.68
C ARG A 138 9.38 10.88 6.52
N PRO A 139 8.45 9.94 6.60
CA PRO A 139 7.55 9.63 5.50
C PRO A 139 6.67 10.83 5.09
N LEU A 140 6.29 10.84 3.83
CA LEU A 140 5.20 11.62 3.29
C LEU A 140 4.16 10.64 2.73
N LEU A 141 2.99 10.63 3.32
CA LEU A 141 1.86 9.85 2.84
C LEU A 141 0.94 10.73 2.00
N VAL A 142 0.72 10.34 0.75
CA VAL A 142 -0.23 10.97 -0.16
C VAL A 142 -1.39 10.02 -0.34
N TYR A 143 -2.54 10.35 0.22
CA TYR A 143 -3.74 9.52 0.18
C TYR A 143 -4.74 10.07 -0.84
N TYR A 144 -5.05 9.25 -1.86
CA TYR A 144 -6.05 9.58 -2.88
C TYR A 144 -7.44 9.20 -2.38
N TYR A 145 -8.14 10.17 -1.86
CA TYR A 145 -9.54 10.02 -1.48
C TYR A 145 -10.43 9.86 -2.71
N GLN A 146 -11.37 8.92 -2.66
CA GLN A 146 -12.34 8.69 -3.72
C GLN A 146 -13.76 8.80 -3.17
N SER A 147 -14.47 9.85 -3.59
CA SER A 147 -15.84 10.11 -3.14
C SER A 147 -16.86 9.11 -3.73
N ASP A 148 -16.66 8.73 -4.99
CA ASP A 148 -17.53 7.80 -5.71
C ASP A 148 -16.76 6.51 -6.02
N VAL A 149 -16.79 5.59 -5.06
CA VAL A 149 -16.06 4.31 -5.13
C VAL A 149 -16.65 3.42 -6.22
N ASP A 150 -17.97 3.35 -6.35
CA ASP A 150 -18.64 2.51 -7.35
C ASP A 150 -18.22 2.91 -8.77
N ARG A 151 -18.27 4.20 -9.08
CA ARG A 151 -17.82 4.71 -10.36
C ARG A 151 -16.33 4.42 -10.60
N ALA A 152 -15.47 4.60 -9.59
CA ALA A 152 -14.04 4.34 -9.73
C ALA A 152 -13.74 2.88 -10.04
N ILE A 153 -14.42 1.95 -9.37
CA ILE A 153 -14.28 0.52 -9.59
C ILE A 153 -14.75 0.13 -10.99
N ARG A 154 -15.94 0.60 -11.42
CA ARG A 154 -16.49 0.31 -12.75
C ARG A 154 -15.61 0.85 -13.88
N LEU A 155 -15.11 2.09 -13.76
CA LEU A 155 -14.19 2.66 -14.74
C LEU A 155 -12.88 1.87 -14.82
N THR A 156 -12.27 1.56 -13.68
CA THR A 156 -11.02 0.79 -13.64
C THR A 156 -11.20 -0.60 -14.23
N ALA A 157 -12.34 -1.20 -13.98
CA ALA A 157 -12.71 -2.50 -14.51
C ALA A 157 -12.84 -2.46 -16.03
N ALA A 158 -13.52 -1.45 -16.58
CA ALA A 158 -13.69 -1.27 -18.01
C ALA A 158 -12.35 -1.00 -18.73
N GLU A 159 -11.48 -0.17 -18.12
CA GLU A 159 -10.18 0.17 -18.69
C GLU A 159 -9.18 -1.00 -18.74
N ARG A 160 -9.26 -1.93 -17.79
CA ARG A 160 -8.32 -3.06 -17.68
C ARG A 160 -8.67 -4.26 -18.55
N GLY A 161 -9.88 -4.30 -19.13
CA GLY A 161 -10.39 -5.43 -19.90
C GLY A 161 -10.66 -6.68 -19.05
N ASP A 162 -11.07 -7.77 -19.70
CA ASP A 162 -11.53 -8.98 -19.01
C ASP A 162 -10.42 -9.70 -18.22
N ASP A 163 -9.19 -9.73 -18.73
CA ASP A 163 -8.08 -10.49 -18.12
C ASP A 163 -7.52 -9.86 -16.84
N LEU A 164 -7.60 -8.54 -16.70
CA LEU A 164 -7.06 -7.80 -15.55
C LEU A 164 -8.12 -6.90 -14.89
N GLY A 165 -9.33 -6.90 -15.44
CA GLY A 165 -10.44 -6.06 -15.03
C GLY A 165 -11.36 -6.72 -14.00
N VAL A 166 -12.67 -6.54 -14.20
CA VAL A 166 -13.71 -6.98 -13.27
C VAL A 166 -13.63 -8.46 -12.96
N ARG A 167 -13.61 -9.31 -14.01
CA ARG A 167 -13.65 -10.76 -13.86
C ARG A 167 -12.54 -11.26 -12.98
N TYR A 168 -11.31 -10.82 -13.24
CA TYR A 168 -10.15 -11.17 -12.45
C TYR A 168 -10.26 -10.71 -10.98
N GLN A 169 -10.67 -9.45 -10.75
CA GLN A 169 -10.80 -8.91 -9.39
C GLN A 169 -11.94 -9.58 -8.62
N VAL A 170 -13.07 -9.85 -9.28
CA VAL A 170 -14.21 -10.56 -8.72
C VAL A 170 -13.82 -12.00 -8.37
N ASP A 171 -13.22 -12.73 -9.32
CA ASP A 171 -12.81 -14.13 -9.14
C ASP A 171 -11.77 -14.32 -8.05
N TRP A 172 -11.00 -13.30 -7.76
CA TRP A 172 -9.99 -13.33 -6.71
C TRP A 172 -10.52 -12.80 -5.38
N LYS A 173 -10.91 -11.51 -5.31
CA LYS A 173 -11.21 -10.84 -4.03
C LYS A 173 -12.48 -11.34 -3.37
N LEU A 174 -13.47 -11.74 -4.14
CA LEU A 174 -14.75 -12.22 -3.58
C LEU A 174 -14.73 -13.70 -3.14
N LYS A 175 -13.57 -14.36 -3.24
CA LYS A 175 -13.35 -15.69 -2.66
C LYS A 175 -12.78 -15.67 -1.24
N TYR A 176 -12.39 -14.52 -0.75
CA TYR A 176 -11.93 -14.38 0.63
C TYR A 176 -13.07 -14.41 1.64
N ALA A 177 -12.72 -14.75 2.89
CA ALA A 177 -13.68 -14.87 3.99
C ALA A 177 -14.59 -13.65 4.14
N TYR A 178 -14.03 -12.45 4.03
CA TYR A 178 -14.78 -11.20 4.14
C TYR A 178 -15.97 -11.14 3.19
N ALA A 179 -15.75 -11.44 1.92
CA ALA A 179 -16.78 -11.37 0.90
C ALA A 179 -17.77 -12.54 0.98
N VAL A 180 -17.24 -13.75 1.21
CA VAL A 180 -18.03 -14.98 1.32
C VAL A 180 -19.04 -14.88 2.47
N GLU A 181 -18.61 -14.44 3.66
CA GLU A 181 -19.48 -14.29 4.84
C GLU A 181 -20.58 -13.23 4.65
N ARG A 182 -20.37 -12.28 3.73
CA ARG A 182 -21.34 -11.20 3.43
C ARG A 182 -22.14 -11.43 2.16
N GLY A 183 -21.93 -12.57 1.49
CA GLY A 183 -22.62 -12.90 0.25
C GLY A 183 -22.34 -11.91 -0.89
N LEU A 184 -21.12 -11.32 -0.92
CA LEU A 184 -20.73 -10.35 -1.96
C LEU A 184 -20.43 -11.07 -3.27
N GLU A 185 -21.12 -10.70 -4.34
CA GLU A 185 -20.97 -11.33 -5.65
C GLU A 185 -20.90 -10.29 -6.78
N GLY A 186 -20.22 -10.66 -7.85
CA GLY A 186 -20.15 -9.85 -9.06
C GLY A 186 -19.51 -8.46 -8.88
N LEU A 187 -19.80 -7.56 -9.80
CA LEU A 187 -19.25 -6.21 -9.77
C LEU A 187 -19.82 -5.37 -8.60
N ASP A 188 -21.09 -5.56 -8.28
CA ASP A 188 -21.74 -4.84 -7.18
C ASP A 188 -21.16 -5.27 -5.84
N GLY A 189 -20.89 -6.58 -5.66
CA GLY A 189 -20.17 -7.08 -4.49
C GLY A 189 -18.75 -6.54 -4.39
N LEU A 190 -18.03 -6.43 -5.51
CA LEU A 190 -16.70 -5.82 -5.54
C LEU A 190 -16.76 -4.34 -5.16
N SER A 191 -17.75 -3.60 -5.66
CA SER A 191 -17.98 -2.20 -5.33
C SER A 191 -18.26 -2.03 -3.83
N SER A 192 -19.15 -2.84 -3.26
CA SER A 192 -19.48 -2.84 -1.83
C SER A 192 -18.24 -3.13 -0.98
N LEU A 193 -17.45 -4.14 -1.33
CA LEU A 193 -16.18 -4.46 -0.67
C LEU A 193 -15.22 -3.25 -0.63
N TYR A 194 -15.08 -2.53 -1.74
CA TYR A 194 -14.20 -1.36 -1.79
C TYR A 194 -14.79 -0.14 -1.07
N CYS A 195 -16.11 -0.02 -0.96
CA CYS A 195 -16.74 0.98 -0.10
C CYS A 195 -16.36 0.76 1.37
N ASP A 196 -16.48 -0.47 1.85
CA ASP A 196 -16.12 -0.84 3.22
C ASP A 196 -14.63 -0.68 3.47
N TYR A 197 -13.80 -1.10 2.50
CA TYR A 197 -12.35 -0.94 2.57
C TYR A 197 -11.93 0.54 2.61
N ARG A 198 -12.58 1.40 1.83
CA ARG A 198 -12.34 2.83 1.87
C ARG A 198 -12.68 3.43 3.23
N ILE A 199 -13.80 3.05 3.84
CA ILE A 199 -14.18 3.53 5.18
C ILE A 199 -13.08 3.17 6.19
N LEU A 200 -12.56 1.94 6.14
CA LEU A 200 -11.45 1.53 7.00
C LEU A 200 -10.20 2.40 6.74
N THR A 201 -9.79 2.56 5.50
CA THR A 201 -8.56 3.30 5.18
C THR A 201 -8.67 4.80 5.39
N ASP A 202 -9.85 5.40 5.22
CA ASP A 202 -10.11 6.80 5.58
C ASP A 202 -9.91 7.02 7.10
N GLY A 203 -10.45 6.11 7.93
CA GLY A 203 -10.24 6.15 9.38
C GLY A 203 -8.77 6.01 9.76
N LEU A 204 -8.09 5.01 9.19
CA LEU A 204 -6.66 4.82 9.43
C LEU A 204 -5.83 6.02 9.00
N PHE A 205 -6.13 6.64 7.87
CA PHE A 205 -5.43 7.84 7.41
C PHE A 205 -5.64 9.03 8.35
N ALA A 206 -6.86 9.23 8.83
CA ALA A 206 -7.19 10.31 9.77
C ALA A 206 -6.47 10.16 11.12
N ASP A 207 -6.23 8.91 11.56
CA ASP A 207 -5.58 8.63 12.85
C ASP A 207 -4.04 8.64 12.77
N LEU A 208 -3.47 8.60 11.55
CA LEU A 208 -2.02 8.57 11.38
C LEU A 208 -1.37 9.96 11.53
N SER A 209 -0.34 10.02 12.37
CA SER A 209 0.52 11.19 12.56
C SER A 209 1.93 10.92 11.97
N ILE A 210 2.07 10.97 10.64
CA ILE A 210 3.32 10.70 9.91
C ILE A 210 3.67 11.79 8.90
#